data_5bfda4a38d6bd1f813a7449db77ff394
#
_entry.id   5bfda4a38d6bd1f813a7449db77ff394
#
_cell.length_a   1.000
_cell.length_b   1.000
_cell.length_c   1.000
_cell.angle_alpha   90.00
_cell.angle_beta   90.00
_cell.angle_gamma   90.00
#
_symmetry.space_group_name_H-M   'P 1'
#
loop_
_entity.id
_entity.type
_entity.pdbx_description
1 polymer ?
#
loop_
_entity_poly.entity_id
_entity_poly.type
_entity_poly.pdbx_seq_one_letter_code
_entity_poly.pdbx_strand_id
1 'polypeptide(L)'
;MIGILDIGNTNFHCGKFENVALKEKRITIDAPEVKSFFSDVEQLLCISVVPAKKKLMENILDDDMIYFPSGLVEIDYKSKPGEDRLANGLGAEDLIGLPAIVVDCGSTITIDSYSEPSKSGFLVKFEGGAILPGLISYFSSVANAGELLPSVEPGFSDKLGKNTKDCIKLGAYGSLVGGIKKILQILDYKNRDLIFTGGDGKIFSEYFKAPYDAELTLKGGLIAYNEIS
;
A
#
# COMPACT_ATOMS: atom_id res chain seq x y z
N MET A 1 -11.75 -9.44 -19.55
CA MET A 1 -11.00 -9.30 -18.26
C MET A 1 -10.62 -7.83 -18.05
N ILE A 2 -10.60 -7.40 -16.80
CA ILE A 2 -10.19 -6.04 -16.43
C ILE A 2 -8.78 -6.09 -15.83
N GLY A 3 -7.91 -5.20 -16.29
CA GLY A 3 -6.58 -5.00 -15.72
C GLY A 3 -6.57 -3.91 -14.67
N ILE A 4 -5.86 -4.13 -13.56
CA ILE A 4 -5.55 -3.09 -12.57
C ILE A 4 -4.03 -3.02 -12.46
N LEU A 5 -3.48 -1.83 -12.69
CA LEU A 5 -2.06 -1.54 -12.61
C LEU A 5 -1.82 -0.54 -11.47
N ASP A 6 -1.08 -0.96 -10.46
CA ASP A 6 -0.56 -0.08 -9.41
C ASP A 6 0.91 0.23 -9.67
N ILE A 7 1.24 1.49 -9.88
CA ILE A 7 2.58 2.01 -10.17
C ILE A 7 3.20 2.56 -8.91
N GLY A 8 3.87 1.69 -8.18
CA GLY A 8 4.62 2.04 -6.98
C GLY A 8 6.03 2.58 -7.25
N ASN A 9 6.68 3.09 -6.20
CA ASN A 9 8.06 3.60 -6.29
C ASN A 9 9.06 2.54 -6.76
N THR A 10 8.96 1.32 -6.25
CA THR A 10 9.87 0.22 -6.56
C THR A 10 9.35 -0.65 -7.70
N ASN A 11 8.12 -1.14 -7.58
CA ASN A 11 7.55 -2.15 -8.46
C ASN A 11 6.29 -1.64 -9.19
N PHE A 12 5.94 -2.35 -10.25
CA PHE A 12 4.60 -2.40 -10.82
C PHE A 12 3.87 -3.60 -10.24
N HIS A 13 2.67 -3.38 -9.70
CA HIS A 13 1.78 -4.45 -9.24
C HIS A 13 0.64 -4.58 -10.24
N CYS A 14 0.52 -5.72 -10.86
CA CYS A 14 -0.42 -5.99 -11.95
C CYS A 14 -1.43 -7.06 -11.51
N GLY A 15 -2.71 -6.80 -11.71
CA GLY A 15 -3.78 -7.76 -11.47
C GLY A 15 -4.74 -7.85 -12.65
N LYS A 16 -5.13 -9.08 -13.04
CA LYS A 16 -6.21 -9.32 -13.99
C LYS A 16 -7.41 -9.89 -13.26
N PHE A 17 -8.55 -9.28 -13.47
CA PHE A 17 -9.81 -9.67 -12.83
C PHE A 17 -10.84 -10.14 -13.85
N GLU A 18 -11.56 -11.18 -13.48
CA GLU A 18 -12.79 -11.61 -14.17
C GLU A 18 -13.95 -11.49 -13.18
N ASN A 19 -14.86 -10.58 -13.43
CA ASN A 19 -15.81 -10.08 -12.45
C ASN A 19 -15.04 -9.54 -11.23
N VAL A 20 -15.29 -10.07 -10.02
CA VAL A 20 -14.60 -9.68 -8.78
C VAL A 20 -13.41 -10.56 -8.42
N ALA A 21 -13.15 -11.63 -9.19
CA ALA A 21 -12.09 -12.60 -8.86
C ALA A 21 -10.75 -12.24 -9.52
N LEU A 22 -9.72 -12.09 -8.72
CA LEU A 22 -8.35 -11.99 -9.20
C LEU A 22 -7.93 -13.33 -9.82
N LYS A 23 -7.62 -13.35 -11.11
CA LYS A 23 -7.23 -14.55 -11.87
C LYS A 23 -5.72 -14.66 -11.99
N GLU A 24 -5.07 -13.57 -12.32
CA GLU A 24 -3.63 -13.51 -12.50
C GLU A 24 -3.06 -12.28 -11.81
N LYS A 25 -1.86 -12.41 -11.26
CA LYS A 25 -1.11 -11.29 -10.71
C LYS A 25 0.36 -11.38 -11.10
N ARG A 26 1.00 -10.21 -11.18
CA ARG A 26 2.43 -10.08 -11.43
C ARG A 26 2.99 -8.87 -10.68
N ILE A 27 4.20 -9.02 -10.17
CA ILE A 27 5.00 -7.92 -9.62
C ILE A 27 6.28 -7.88 -10.45
N THR A 28 6.57 -6.72 -11.05
CA THR A 28 7.76 -6.54 -11.88
C THR A 28 8.30 -5.13 -11.78
N ILE A 29 9.56 -4.94 -12.14
CA ILE A 29 10.18 -3.62 -12.34
C ILE A 29 10.27 -3.26 -13.83
N ASP A 30 9.95 -4.21 -14.70
CA ASP A 30 10.13 -4.10 -16.17
C ASP A 30 8.84 -3.64 -16.85
N ALA A 31 8.86 -2.44 -17.42
CA ALA A 31 7.72 -1.85 -18.10
C ALA A 31 7.24 -2.62 -19.35
N PRO A 32 8.11 -3.15 -20.24
CA PRO A 32 7.71 -4.06 -21.31
C PRO A 32 6.96 -5.31 -20.83
N GLU A 33 7.35 -5.87 -19.67
CA GLU A 33 6.65 -7.01 -19.08
C GLU A 33 5.22 -6.65 -18.66
N VAL A 34 4.99 -5.43 -18.18
CA VAL A 34 3.63 -4.90 -17.88
C VAL A 34 2.76 -4.90 -19.14
N LYS A 35 3.26 -4.39 -20.26
CA LYS A 35 2.53 -4.41 -21.56
C LYS A 35 2.16 -5.84 -21.97
N SER A 36 3.13 -6.74 -21.91
CA SER A 36 2.90 -8.15 -22.22
C SER A 36 1.86 -8.80 -21.32
N PHE A 37 1.91 -8.48 -20.01
CA PHE A 37 0.96 -9.03 -19.04
C PHE A 37 -0.47 -8.59 -19.34
N PHE A 38 -0.71 -7.34 -19.74
CA PHE A 38 -2.04 -6.80 -20.01
C PHE A 38 -2.49 -6.92 -21.48
N SER A 39 -1.81 -7.69 -22.32
CA SER A 39 -2.11 -7.80 -23.76
C SER A 39 -3.50 -8.35 -24.12
N ASP A 40 -4.17 -9.00 -23.18
CA ASP A 40 -5.47 -9.66 -23.35
C ASP A 40 -6.59 -9.06 -22.49
N VAL A 41 -6.37 -7.92 -21.84
CA VAL A 41 -7.41 -7.22 -21.08
C VAL A 41 -8.20 -6.27 -21.98
N GLU A 42 -9.48 -6.11 -21.66
CA GLU A 42 -10.39 -5.21 -22.40
C GLU A 42 -10.22 -3.76 -21.99
N GLN A 43 -9.96 -3.54 -20.69
CA GLN A 43 -9.72 -2.22 -20.12
C GLN A 43 -8.70 -2.31 -18.99
N LEU A 44 -7.97 -1.23 -18.76
CA LEU A 44 -6.90 -1.14 -17.78
C LEU A 44 -7.06 0.12 -16.93
N LEU A 45 -7.29 -0.04 -15.63
CA LEU A 45 -7.26 1.07 -14.69
C LEU A 45 -5.86 1.20 -14.07
N CYS A 46 -5.37 2.42 -14.02
CA CYS A 46 -4.05 2.76 -13.48
C CYS A 46 -4.16 3.55 -12.17
N ILE A 47 -3.53 3.05 -11.12
CA ILE A 47 -3.25 3.72 -9.85
C ILE A 47 -1.79 4.14 -9.87
N SER A 48 -1.44 5.39 -9.56
CA SER A 48 -0.05 5.83 -9.62
C SER A 48 0.30 6.87 -8.59
N VAL A 49 1.44 6.67 -7.96
CA VAL A 49 2.10 7.66 -7.08
C VAL A 49 3.42 8.16 -7.65
N VAL A 50 3.79 7.70 -8.86
CA VAL A 50 5.08 8.03 -9.51
C VAL A 50 4.84 8.63 -10.90
N PRO A 51 4.75 9.97 -11.04
CA PRO A 51 4.43 10.63 -12.31
C PRO A 51 5.34 10.23 -13.48
N ALA A 52 6.64 10.05 -13.24
CA ALA A 52 7.58 9.67 -14.28
C ALA A 52 7.32 8.25 -14.82
N LYS A 53 7.05 7.28 -13.94
CA LYS A 53 6.69 5.92 -14.35
C LYS A 53 5.32 5.88 -15.03
N LYS A 54 4.35 6.68 -14.53
CA LYS A 54 3.05 6.83 -15.17
C LYS A 54 3.19 7.27 -16.61
N LYS A 55 3.95 8.35 -16.87
CA LYS A 55 4.22 8.83 -18.22
C LYS A 55 4.92 7.80 -19.11
N LEU A 56 5.83 6.99 -18.53
CA LEU A 56 6.45 5.88 -19.25
C LEU A 56 5.40 4.85 -19.68
N MET A 57 4.48 4.49 -18.80
CA MET A 57 3.42 3.51 -19.08
C MET A 57 2.42 4.05 -20.11
N GLU A 58 2.07 5.34 -20.08
CA GLU A 58 1.25 6.00 -21.12
C GLU A 58 1.85 5.79 -22.51
N ASN A 59 3.14 6.01 -22.66
CA ASN A 59 3.83 5.80 -23.95
C ASN A 59 3.91 4.32 -24.38
N ILE A 60 3.94 3.38 -23.44
CA ILE A 60 4.08 1.94 -23.71
C ILE A 60 2.72 1.31 -24.01
N LEU A 61 1.65 1.77 -23.35
CA LEU A 61 0.31 1.22 -23.42
C LEU A 61 -0.61 1.98 -24.38
N ASP A 62 -0.05 2.92 -25.18
CA ASP A 62 -0.74 3.66 -26.26
C ASP A 62 -1.98 4.45 -25.76
N ASP A 63 -1.89 5.06 -24.57
CA ASP A 63 -2.94 5.86 -23.91
C ASP A 63 -4.26 5.12 -23.57
N ASP A 64 -4.30 3.79 -23.68
CA ASP A 64 -5.49 2.96 -23.41
C ASP A 64 -5.71 2.72 -21.90
N MET A 65 -5.32 3.68 -21.04
CA MET A 65 -5.48 3.54 -19.58
C MET A 65 -6.57 4.44 -19.03
N ILE A 66 -7.40 3.86 -18.16
CA ILE A 66 -8.33 4.61 -17.30
C ILE A 66 -7.57 5.05 -16.05
N TYR A 67 -7.64 6.33 -15.71
CA TYR A 67 -7.00 6.84 -14.50
C TYR A 67 -7.88 6.65 -13.27
N PHE A 68 -7.24 6.40 -12.13
CA PHE A 68 -7.94 6.19 -10.87
C PHE A 68 -8.88 7.37 -10.54
N PRO A 69 -10.18 7.12 -10.34
CA PRO A 69 -11.19 8.16 -10.11
C PRO A 69 -11.18 8.61 -8.63
N SER A 70 -10.22 9.44 -8.26
CA SER A 70 -10.06 9.92 -6.88
C SER A 70 -11.30 10.66 -6.32
N GLY A 71 -12.25 11.04 -7.18
CA GLY A 71 -13.52 11.66 -6.81
C GLY A 71 -14.49 10.71 -6.07
N LEU A 72 -14.22 9.41 -5.99
CA LEU A 72 -14.99 8.45 -5.20
C LEU A 72 -14.69 8.52 -3.70
N VAL A 73 -13.61 9.19 -3.30
CA VAL A 73 -13.15 9.29 -1.92
C VAL A 73 -13.32 10.73 -1.43
N GLU A 74 -14.06 10.92 -0.33
CA GLU A 74 -14.10 12.19 0.39
C GLU A 74 -12.75 12.41 1.08
N ILE A 75 -12.09 13.55 0.83
CA ILE A 75 -10.75 13.82 1.32
C ILE A 75 -10.80 14.89 2.42
N ASP A 76 -10.47 14.49 3.66
CA ASP A 76 -10.25 15.37 4.79
C ASP A 76 -8.74 15.53 5.04
N TYR A 77 -8.06 16.10 4.04
CA TYR A 77 -6.61 16.22 4.03
C TYR A 77 -6.18 17.43 3.20
N LYS A 78 -5.17 18.17 3.65
CA LYS A 78 -4.79 19.46 3.04
C LYS A 78 -4.14 19.35 1.66
N SER A 79 -3.49 18.22 1.36
CA SER A 79 -2.86 17.95 0.07
C SER A 79 -3.55 16.77 -0.63
N LYS A 80 -3.26 16.53 -1.92
CA LYS A 80 -3.74 15.33 -2.62
C LYS A 80 -3.00 14.11 -2.04
N PRO A 81 -3.70 13.11 -1.45
CA PRO A 81 -3.06 11.85 -1.06
C PRO A 81 -2.66 11.04 -2.28
N GLY A 82 -1.76 10.06 -2.10
CA GLY A 82 -1.43 9.08 -3.14
C GLY A 82 -2.66 8.27 -3.54
N GLU A 83 -2.76 7.92 -4.82
CA GLU A 83 -3.90 7.15 -5.33
C GLU A 83 -3.94 5.73 -4.75
N ASP A 84 -2.78 5.15 -4.41
CA ASP A 84 -2.64 3.89 -3.67
C ASP A 84 -3.35 3.93 -2.31
N ARG A 85 -3.17 5.02 -1.55
CA ARG A 85 -3.84 5.20 -0.27
C ARG A 85 -5.35 5.32 -0.43
N LEU A 86 -5.84 6.00 -1.49
CA LEU A 86 -7.27 6.11 -1.77
C LEU A 86 -7.86 4.75 -2.18
N ALA A 87 -7.15 4.00 -3.03
CA ALA A 87 -7.54 2.64 -3.42
C ALA A 87 -7.57 1.70 -2.21
N ASN A 88 -6.57 1.78 -1.31
CA ASN A 88 -6.56 1.01 -0.07
C ASN A 88 -7.82 1.25 0.79
N GLY A 89 -8.32 2.48 0.84
CA GLY A 89 -9.57 2.80 1.54
C GLY A 89 -10.80 2.11 0.95
N LEU A 90 -10.92 2.11 -0.38
CA LEU A 90 -12.00 1.39 -1.08
C LEU A 90 -11.91 -0.12 -0.85
N GLY A 91 -10.71 -0.69 -0.94
CA GLY A 91 -10.50 -2.11 -0.67
C GLY A 91 -10.77 -2.51 0.80
N ALA A 92 -10.50 -1.63 1.75
CA ALA A 92 -10.76 -1.86 3.16
C ALA A 92 -12.26 -1.78 3.48
N GLU A 93 -12.97 -0.82 2.89
CA GLU A 93 -14.42 -0.71 3.04
C GLU A 93 -15.12 -2.01 2.61
N ASP A 94 -14.79 -2.52 1.42
CA ASP A 94 -15.37 -3.77 0.90
C ASP A 94 -15.02 -5.01 1.75
N LEU A 95 -13.78 -5.08 2.24
CA LEU A 95 -13.27 -6.31 2.88
C LEU A 95 -13.57 -6.40 4.38
N ILE A 96 -13.50 -5.29 5.10
CA ILE A 96 -13.63 -5.25 6.58
C ILE A 96 -14.64 -4.22 7.06
N GLY A 97 -15.17 -3.35 6.18
CA GLY A 97 -16.09 -2.27 6.55
C GLY A 97 -15.42 -1.02 7.10
N LEU A 98 -16.25 -0.06 7.53
CA LEU A 98 -15.83 1.22 8.12
C LEU A 98 -16.38 1.36 9.55
N PRO A 99 -15.69 2.10 10.44
CA PRO A 99 -14.43 2.79 10.24
C PRO A 99 -13.23 1.86 10.25
N ALA A 100 -12.25 2.08 9.37
CA ALA A 100 -11.10 1.22 9.18
C ALA A 100 -9.76 1.95 9.33
N ILE A 101 -8.70 1.17 9.65
CA ILE A 101 -7.30 1.57 9.54
C ILE A 101 -6.59 0.60 8.60
N VAL A 102 -5.91 1.13 7.61
CA VAL A 102 -5.02 0.34 6.73
C VAL A 102 -3.58 0.65 7.07
N VAL A 103 -2.79 -0.40 7.26
CA VAL A 103 -1.33 -0.32 7.39
C VAL A 103 -0.72 -0.95 6.15
N ASP A 104 -0.25 -0.12 5.22
CA ASP A 104 0.42 -0.56 4.00
C ASP A 104 1.94 -0.56 4.22
N CYS A 105 2.54 -1.73 4.12
CA CYS A 105 3.96 -1.97 4.40
C CYS A 105 4.73 -2.25 3.11
N GLY A 106 5.10 -1.20 2.41
CA GLY A 106 5.90 -1.21 1.20
C GLY A 106 7.27 -0.52 1.38
N SER A 107 7.70 0.23 0.36
CA SER A 107 8.91 1.06 0.42
C SER A 107 8.86 2.10 1.55
N THR A 108 7.67 2.55 1.87
CA THR A 108 7.29 3.25 3.11
C THR A 108 6.20 2.45 3.80
N ILE A 109 5.99 2.69 5.10
CA ILE A 109 4.80 2.21 5.79
C ILE A 109 3.85 3.38 5.92
N THR A 110 2.65 3.28 5.31
CA THR A 110 1.56 4.22 5.57
C THR A 110 0.56 3.62 6.54
N ILE A 111 0.01 4.45 7.42
CA ILE A 111 -1.00 4.05 8.41
C ILE A 111 -2.12 5.05 8.27
N ASP A 112 -3.21 4.64 7.61
CA ASP A 112 -4.27 5.52 7.17
C ASP A 112 -5.60 5.19 7.80
N SER A 113 -6.35 6.22 8.13
CA SER A 113 -7.65 6.14 8.76
C SER A 113 -8.75 6.49 7.77
N TYR A 114 -9.81 5.67 7.78
CA TYR A 114 -10.98 5.81 6.93
C TYR A 114 -12.26 5.72 7.76
N SER A 115 -13.26 6.48 7.34
CA SER A 115 -14.60 6.48 7.96
C SER A 115 -15.69 6.58 6.90
N GLU A 116 -16.94 6.44 7.35
CA GLU A 116 -18.10 6.74 6.51
C GLU A 116 -18.02 8.15 5.93
N PRO A 117 -18.36 8.35 4.66
CA PRO A 117 -18.35 9.69 4.07
C PRO A 117 -19.43 10.56 4.71
N SER A 118 -19.11 11.85 4.89
CA SER A 118 -20.05 12.81 5.43
C SER A 118 -21.00 13.41 4.37
N LYS A 119 -20.72 13.15 3.09
CA LYS A 119 -21.48 13.65 1.94
C LYS A 119 -21.86 12.51 1.02
N SER A 120 -23.01 12.62 0.36
CA SER A 120 -23.44 11.69 -0.67
C SER A 120 -22.55 11.77 -1.90
N GLY A 121 -22.41 10.64 -2.61
CA GLY A 121 -21.61 10.53 -3.83
C GLY A 121 -20.15 10.12 -3.59
N PHE A 122 -19.75 9.86 -2.35
CA PHE A 122 -18.47 9.24 -2.01
C PHE A 122 -18.73 7.85 -1.41
N LEU A 123 -17.77 6.95 -1.56
CA LEU A 123 -17.82 5.60 -0.99
C LEU A 123 -17.15 5.54 0.39
N VAL A 124 -16.07 6.28 0.56
CA VAL A 124 -15.25 6.29 1.79
C VAL A 124 -14.71 7.69 2.04
N LYS A 125 -14.46 8.03 3.30
CA LYS A 125 -13.77 9.25 3.70
C LYS A 125 -12.34 8.92 4.15
N PHE A 126 -11.34 9.52 3.50
CA PHE A 126 -9.94 9.49 3.91
C PHE A 126 -9.70 10.60 4.95
N GLU A 127 -9.37 10.22 6.18
CA GLU A 127 -9.16 11.15 7.30
C GLU A 127 -7.70 11.60 7.45
N GLY A 128 -6.77 10.92 6.77
CA GLY A 128 -5.34 11.13 6.93
C GLY A 128 -4.67 9.97 7.67
N GLY A 129 -3.43 10.19 8.10
CA GLY A 129 -2.66 9.13 8.73
C GLY A 129 -1.21 9.49 8.98
N ALA A 130 -0.33 8.49 8.99
CA ALA A 130 1.10 8.64 9.22
C ALA A 130 1.91 7.90 8.15
N ILE A 131 3.15 8.35 7.94
CA ILE A 131 4.11 7.72 7.04
C ILE A 131 5.39 7.44 7.81
N LEU A 132 5.86 6.20 7.76
CA LEU A 132 7.11 5.73 8.34
C LEU A 132 8.04 5.18 7.24
N PRO A 133 9.35 5.08 7.48
CA PRO A 133 10.23 4.30 6.61
C PRO A 133 9.75 2.85 6.51
N GLY A 134 9.79 2.25 5.32
CA GLY A 134 9.58 0.82 5.16
C GLY A 134 10.72 0.00 5.78
N LEU A 135 10.54 -1.31 5.87
CA LEU A 135 11.49 -2.21 6.53
C LEU A 135 12.88 -2.12 5.89
N ILE A 136 12.97 -2.27 4.57
CA ILE A 136 14.25 -2.17 3.83
C ILE A 136 14.85 -0.77 3.97
N SER A 137 14.02 0.28 3.90
CA SER A 137 14.46 1.67 4.04
C SER A 137 15.07 1.94 5.41
N TYR A 138 14.50 1.38 6.48
CA TYR A 138 15.04 1.47 7.83
C TYR A 138 16.46 0.89 7.88
N PHE A 139 16.65 -0.36 7.44
CA PHE A 139 17.96 -1.05 7.48
C PHE A 139 19.00 -0.33 6.64
N SER A 140 18.62 0.14 5.45
CA SER A 140 19.50 0.93 4.58
C SER A 140 19.91 2.25 5.23
N SER A 141 18.99 2.94 5.90
CA SER A 141 19.29 4.20 6.59
C SER A 141 20.27 4.01 7.74
N VAL A 142 20.12 2.93 8.52
CA VAL A 142 21.04 2.61 9.61
C VAL A 142 22.43 2.27 9.08
N ALA A 143 22.52 1.45 8.02
CA ALA A 143 23.82 1.11 7.41
C ALA A 143 24.56 2.35 6.88
N ASN A 144 23.82 3.33 6.36
CA ASN A 144 24.39 4.58 5.85
C ASN A 144 24.66 5.64 6.93
N ALA A 145 24.22 5.43 8.17
CA ALA A 145 24.38 6.40 9.25
C ALA A 145 25.78 6.42 9.87
N GLY A 146 26.59 5.39 9.65
CA GLY A 146 27.95 5.34 10.19
C GLY A 146 28.83 4.36 9.45
N GLU A 147 30.10 4.75 9.24
CA GLU A 147 31.09 3.99 8.45
C GLU A 147 31.34 2.56 8.97
N LEU A 148 31.18 2.34 10.28
CA LEU A 148 31.40 1.03 10.91
C LEU A 148 30.10 0.21 11.09
N LEU A 149 28.95 0.73 10.64
CA LEU A 149 27.69 -0.01 10.74
C LEU A 149 27.55 -0.99 9.56
N PRO A 150 27.39 -2.29 9.83
CA PRO A 150 27.26 -3.26 8.76
C PRO A 150 25.88 -3.20 8.09
N SER A 151 25.82 -3.57 6.82
CA SER A 151 24.56 -3.97 6.21
C SER A 151 24.03 -5.23 6.90
N VAL A 152 22.74 -5.23 7.23
CA VAL A 152 22.07 -6.32 7.94
C VAL A 152 20.82 -6.71 7.17
N GLU A 153 20.63 -8.00 6.96
CA GLU A 153 19.38 -8.53 6.38
C GLU A 153 18.18 -8.12 7.23
N PRO A 154 17.13 -7.56 6.61
CA PRO A 154 15.93 -7.11 7.29
C PRO A 154 15.30 -8.21 8.17
N GLY A 155 14.85 -7.82 9.34
CA GLY A 155 14.22 -8.72 10.31
C GLY A 155 14.16 -8.09 11.69
N PHE A 156 13.40 -8.71 12.58
CA PHE A 156 13.17 -8.22 13.93
C PHE A 156 13.80 -9.10 15.00
N SER A 157 14.12 -8.48 16.13
CA SER A 157 14.48 -9.15 17.36
C SER A 157 13.85 -8.40 18.54
N ASP A 158 13.20 -9.13 19.42
CA ASP A 158 12.64 -8.62 20.69
C ASP A 158 13.61 -8.85 21.87
N LYS A 159 14.80 -9.41 21.59
CA LYS A 159 15.82 -9.73 22.60
C LYS A 159 16.90 -8.66 22.61
N LEU A 160 17.48 -8.42 23.81
CA LEU A 160 18.62 -7.52 23.96
C LEU A 160 19.76 -7.94 23.04
N GLY A 161 20.16 -7.03 22.13
CA GLY A 161 21.25 -7.25 21.21
C GLY A 161 22.59 -7.42 21.94
N LYS A 162 23.38 -8.44 21.53
CA LYS A 162 24.71 -8.74 22.09
C LYS A 162 25.83 -8.50 21.07
N ASN A 163 25.48 -8.07 19.87
CA ASN A 163 26.37 -7.62 18.81
C ASN A 163 25.65 -6.56 17.96
N THR A 164 26.40 -5.88 17.08
CA THR A 164 25.87 -4.78 16.26
C THR A 164 24.66 -5.18 15.42
N LYS A 165 24.67 -6.36 14.80
CA LYS A 165 23.56 -6.84 13.97
C LYS A 165 22.28 -7.05 14.80
N ASP A 166 22.39 -7.65 15.98
CA ASP A 166 21.25 -7.86 16.86
C ASP A 166 20.71 -6.54 17.42
N CYS A 167 21.61 -5.59 17.72
CA CYS A 167 21.21 -4.24 18.15
C CYS A 167 20.43 -3.51 17.05
N ILE A 168 20.85 -3.62 15.79
CA ILE A 168 20.14 -3.03 14.64
C ILE A 168 18.74 -3.68 14.50
N LYS A 169 18.63 -5.00 14.61
CA LYS A 169 17.33 -5.71 14.55
C LYS A 169 16.39 -5.36 15.70
N LEU A 170 16.91 -5.21 16.92
CA LEU A 170 16.12 -4.72 18.06
C LEU A 170 15.70 -3.27 17.85
N GLY A 171 16.56 -2.43 17.30
CA GLY A 171 16.24 -1.05 16.94
C GLY A 171 15.13 -0.96 15.90
N ALA A 172 15.17 -1.81 14.87
CA ALA A 172 14.11 -1.92 13.85
C ALA A 172 12.76 -2.34 14.48
N TYR A 173 12.78 -3.34 15.36
CA TYR A 173 11.60 -3.77 16.11
C TYR A 173 11.00 -2.62 16.92
N GLY A 174 11.80 -1.95 17.75
CA GLY A 174 11.35 -0.83 18.59
C GLY A 174 10.84 0.35 17.76
N SER A 175 11.51 0.69 16.67
CA SER A 175 11.14 1.83 15.82
C SER A 175 9.90 1.57 14.97
N LEU A 176 9.83 0.43 14.29
CA LEU A 176 8.73 0.15 13.35
C LEU A 176 7.52 -0.42 14.08
N VAL A 177 7.67 -1.51 14.82
CA VAL A 177 6.54 -2.12 15.55
C VAL A 177 6.05 -1.20 16.66
N GLY A 178 6.95 -0.59 17.42
CA GLY A 178 6.63 0.39 18.46
C GLY A 178 5.99 1.65 17.89
N GLY A 179 6.49 2.14 16.74
CA GLY A 179 5.93 3.28 16.01
C GLY A 179 4.52 3.01 15.51
N ILE A 180 4.30 1.90 14.81
CA ILE A 180 2.95 1.47 14.37
C ILE A 180 2.01 1.40 15.58
N LYS A 181 2.41 0.70 16.65
CA LYS A 181 1.60 0.57 17.87
C LYS A 181 1.20 1.92 18.45
N LYS A 182 2.14 2.88 18.50
CA LYS A 182 1.87 4.23 19.01
C LYS A 182 0.90 4.99 18.12
N ILE A 183 1.05 4.89 16.81
CA ILE A 183 0.16 5.57 15.85
C ILE A 183 -1.24 4.97 15.92
N LEU A 184 -1.38 3.66 15.97
CA LEU A 184 -2.67 2.99 16.16
C LEU A 184 -3.39 3.45 17.43
N GLN A 185 -2.66 3.69 18.53
CA GLN A 185 -3.23 4.28 19.74
C GLN A 185 -3.76 5.70 19.54
N ILE A 186 -3.06 6.53 18.74
CA ILE A 186 -3.48 7.89 18.39
C ILE A 186 -4.74 7.89 17.53
N LEU A 187 -4.86 6.92 16.62
CA LEU A 187 -6.00 6.77 15.71
C LEU A 187 -7.20 6.04 16.36
N ASP A 188 -7.15 5.76 17.65
CA ASP A 188 -8.20 5.04 18.38
C ASP A 188 -8.62 3.71 17.74
N TYR A 189 -7.60 2.88 17.42
CA TYR A 189 -7.79 1.62 16.69
C TYR A 189 -8.75 0.62 17.36
N LYS A 190 -9.07 0.79 18.65
CA LYS A 190 -9.99 -0.11 19.36
C LYS A 190 -11.44 -0.01 18.86
N ASN A 191 -11.77 1.10 18.23
CA ASN A 191 -13.09 1.37 17.67
C ASN A 191 -13.07 1.35 16.13
N ARG A 192 -12.03 0.74 15.53
CA ARG A 192 -11.83 0.69 14.08
C ARG A 192 -11.31 -0.69 13.69
N ASP A 193 -11.76 -1.20 12.56
CA ASP A 193 -11.20 -2.41 12.00
C ASP A 193 -9.80 -2.14 11.42
N LEU A 194 -8.90 -3.10 11.57
CA LEU A 194 -7.49 -2.97 11.20
C LEU A 194 -7.13 -4.03 10.15
N ILE A 195 -6.52 -3.61 9.05
CA ILE A 195 -5.98 -4.51 8.04
C ILE A 195 -4.58 -4.09 7.63
N PHE A 196 -3.73 -5.07 7.34
CA PHE A 196 -2.39 -4.90 6.77
C PHE A 196 -2.38 -5.25 5.29
N THR A 197 -1.55 -4.54 4.52
CA THR A 197 -1.27 -4.80 3.11
C THR A 197 0.20 -4.50 2.79
N GLY A 198 0.58 -4.61 1.52
CA GLY A 198 1.95 -4.39 1.08
C GLY A 198 2.87 -5.60 1.25
N GLY A 199 4.04 -5.55 0.62
CA GLY A 199 4.97 -6.69 0.55
C GLY A 199 5.46 -7.19 1.90
N ASP A 200 5.72 -6.28 2.84
CA ASP A 200 6.16 -6.59 4.20
C ASP A 200 4.99 -6.70 5.20
N GLY A 201 3.74 -6.46 4.75
CA GLY A 201 2.54 -6.39 5.60
C GLY A 201 2.27 -7.66 6.38
N LYS A 202 2.57 -8.84 5.80
CA LYS A 202 2.37 -10.13 6.46
C LYS A 202 3.15 -10.24 7.77
N ILE A 203 4.40 -9.77 7.81
CA ILE A 203 5.24 -9.81 9.01
C ILE A 203 4.60 -9.01 10.15
N PHE A 204 4.09 -7.82 9.83
CA PHE A 204 3.43 -6.95 10.81
C PHE A 204 2.06 -7.49 11.21
N SER A 205 1.27 -7.98 10.26
CA SER A 205 -0.07 -8.54 10.54
C SER A 205 -0.03 -9.69 11.54
N GLU A 206 0.95 -10.59 11.41
CA GLU A 206 1.18 -11.70 12.35
C GLU A 206 1.51 -11.17 13.76
N TYR A 207 2.34 -10.12 13.84
CA TYR A 207 2.68 -9.49 15.13
C TYR A 207 1.47 -8.83 15.79
N PHE A 208 0.68 -8.09 15.01
CA PHE A 208 -0.52 -7.39 15.50
C PHE A 208 -1.76 -8.29 15.60
N LYS A 209 -1.69 -9.53 15.12
CA LYS A 209 -2.82 -10.49 15.03
C LYS A 209 -4.01 -9.90 14.30
N ALA A 210 -3.74 -9.21 13.19
CA ALA A 210 -4.73 -8.54 12.36
C ALA A 210 -4.79 -9.16 10.96
N PRO A 211 -5.89 -9.01 10.20
CA PRO A 211 -5.99 -9.44 8.81
C PRO A 211 -4.87 -8.89 7.92
N TYR A 212 -4.54 -9.64 6.89
CA TYR A 212 -3.60 -9.25 5.84
C TYR A 212 -4.16 -9.57 4.47
N ASP A 213 -4.11 -8.62 3.55
CA ASP A 213 -4.43 -8.80 2.15
C ASP A 213 -3.35 -8.14 1.27
N ALA A 214 -2.61 -8.95 0.52
CA ALA A 214 -1.52 -8.48 -0.34
C ALA A 214 -2.01 -7.69 -1.56
N GLU A 215 -3.26 -7.88 -1.95
CA GLU A 215 -3.87 -7.31 -3.15
C GLU A 215 -4.89 -6.20 -2.84
N LEU A 216 -4.90 -5.65 -1.64
CA LEU A 216 -5.88 -4.66 -1.18
C LEU A 216 -5.97 -3.46 -2.15
N THR A 217 -4.82 -2.90 -2.56
CA THR A 217 -4.75 -1.79 -3.51
C THR A 217 -5.36 -2.15 -4.88
N LEU A 218 -5.06 -3.36 -5.38
CA LEU A 218 -5.62 -3.83 -6.66
C LEU A 218 -7.13 -4.04 -6.58
N LYS A 219 -7.64 -4.55 -5.46
CA LYS A 219 -9.08 -4.72 -5.21
C LYS A 219 -9.78 -3.36 -5.12
N GLY A 220 -9.18 -2.40 -4.41
CA GLY A 220 -9.69 -1.04 -4.37
C GLY A 220 -9.71 -0.36 -5.76
N GLY A 221 -8.72 -0.67 -6.60
CA GLY A 221 -8.71 -0.26 -8.01
C GLY A 221 -9.85 -0.88 -8.81
N LEU A 222 -10.17 -2.15 -8.59
CA LEU A 222 -11.30 -2.81 -9.23
C LEU A 222 -12.65 -2.21 -8.79
N ILE A 223 -12.82 -1.91 -7.51
CA ILE A 223 -14.01 -1.21 -7.00
C ILE A 223 -14.16 0.13 -7.69
N ALA A 224 -13.07 0.91 -7.74
CA ALA A 224 -13.07 2.20 -8.41
C ALA A 224 -13.42 2.10 -9.91
N TYR A 225 -12.94 1.06 -10.58
CA TYR A 225 -13.31 0.78 -11.98
C TYR A 225 -14.82 0.51 -12.14
N ASN A 226 -15.39 -0.35 -11.31
CA ASN A 226 -16.80 -0.74 -11.37
C ASN A 226 -17.77 0.43 -11.12
N GLU A 227 -17.35 1.44 -10.36
CA GLU A 227 -18.17 2.63 -10.07
C GLU A 227 -18.24 3.63 -11.25
N ILE A 228 -17.39 3.50 -12.25
CA ILE A 228 -17.33 4.42 -13.39
C ILE A 228 -17.63 3.74 -14.74
N SER A 229 -17.88 2.43 -14.74
CA SER A 229 -18.14 1.60 -15.95
C SER A 229 -19.64 1.53 -16.35
#